data_7af69610894ee517c1fe3a48edc1b2e7
#
_entry.id   7af69610894ee517c1fe3a48edc1b2e7
#
_cell.length_a   1.000
_cell.length_b   1.000
_cell.length_c   1.000
_cell.angle_alpha   90.00
_cell.angle_beta   90.00
_cell.angle_gamma   90.00
#
_symmetry.space_group_name_H-M   'P 1'
#
loop_
_entity.id
_entity.type
_entity.pdbx_description
1 polymer ?
#
loop_
_entity_poly.entity_id
_entity_poly.type
_entity_poly.pdbx_seq_one_letter_code
_entity_poly.pdbx_strand_id
1 'polypeptide(L)'
;MINDEFYMSLAIKKAWEFQILTYPNPAVGCTVLDAGGRLLSVAAHKRAGFLHAEPSAILLALCEKSEAFLRDFLRDYNAALGVKFESAAELENADLEPNFTYEYILQNHGDLLKGAKAYVTLEPCAHRGKTPPCAELLSRLKFAEVIIARGDENAVASGGAEILKSSGISVKFDVLRRKADELVEPFLTWQRGNFSFFKLALSANGVAVGTAQSKIISNLASRTHSHRLRSAAELLV
;
A
#
# COMPACT_ATOMS: atom_id res chain seq x y z
N MET A 1 24.19 -2.78 -9.40
CA MET A 1 23.49 -3.40 -8.26
C MET A 1 22.15 -2.70 -8.06
N ILE A 2 21.08 -3.46 -7.91
CA ILE A 2 19.77 -2.90 -7.52
C ILE A 2 19.91 -2.44 -6.08
N ASN A 3 19.54 -1.18 -5.78
CA ASN A 3 19.72 -0.55 -4.48
C ASN A 3 18.38 -0.29 -3.77
N ASP A 4 18.43 0.21 -2.53
CA ASP A 4 17.23 0.52 -1.72
C ASP A 4 16.29 1.50 -2.42
N GLU A 5 16.83 2.46 -3.19
CA GLU A 5 16.02 3.44 -3.93
C GLU A 5 15.15 2.80 -5.01
N PHE A 6 15.67 1.76 -5.67
CA PHE A 6 14.88 1.04 -6.67
C PHE A 6 13.64 0.41 -6.04
N TYR A 7 13.80 -0.36 -4.96
CA TYR A 7 12.68 -1.02 -4.29
C TYR A 7 11.70 -0.04 -3.65
N MET A 8 12.21 1.04 -3.06
CA MET A 8 11.38 2.12 -2.54
C MET A 8 10.60 2.81 -3.67
N SER A 9 11.19 2.97 -4.85
CA SER A 9 10.51 3.56 -6.01
C SER A 9 9.33 2.72 -6.49
N LEU A 10 9.41 1.39 -6.36
CA LEU A 10 8.28 0.48 -6.68
C LEU A 10 7.12 0.72 -5.70
N ALA A 11 7.40 0.80 -4.40
CA ALA A 11 6.39 1.09 -3.38
C ALA A 11 5.71 2.45 -3.62
N ILE A 12 6.51 3.50 -3.88
CA ILE A 12 6.02 4.85 -4.19
C ILE A 12 5.14 4.83 -5.44
N LYS A 13 5.60 4.20 -6.53
CA LYS A 13 4.83 4.10 -7.77
C LYS A 13 3.50 3.39 -7.57
N LYS A 14 3.49 2.29 -6.79
CA LYS A 14 2.26 1.55 -6.49
C LYS A 14 1.28 2.40 -5.66
N ALA A 15 1.77 3.17 -4.69
CA ALA A 15 0.94 4.06 -3.88
C ALA A 15 0.30 5.19 -4.71
N TRP A 16 1.00 5.72 -5.72
CA TRP A 16 0.46 6.74 -6.62
C TRP A 16 -0.78 6.30 -7.40
N GLU A 17 -0.96 4.99 -7.63
CA GLU A 17 -2.19 4.46 -8.27
C GLU A 17 -3.44 4.75 -7.44
N PHE A 18 -3.29 4.96 -6.12
CA PHE A 18 -4.37 5.14 -5.16
C PHE A 18 -4.34 6.52 -4.48
N GLN A 19 -3.50 7.45 -4.98
CA GLN A 19 -3.44 8.81 -4.46
C GLN A 19 -4.83 9.46 -4.47
N ILE A 20 -5.21 10.09 -3.35
CA ILE A 20 -6.54 10.67 -3.07
C ILE A 20 -7.63 9.60 -2.81
N LEU A 21 -7.57 8.43 -3.47
CA LEU A 21 -8.58 7.37 -3.31
C LEU A 21 -8.59 6.72 -1.93
N THR A 22 -7.51 6.90 -1.17
CA THR A 22 -7.36 6.38 0.21
C THR A 22 -7.98 7.30 1.26
N TYR A 23 -8.49 8.48 0.87
CA TYR A 23 -9.08 9.44 1.82
C TYR A 23 -10.05 8.75 2.80
N PRO A 24 -9.99 9.04 4.12
CA PRO A 24 -9.15 10.04 4.82
C PRO A 24 -7.76 9.54 5.25
N ASN A 25 -7.24 8.48 4.68
CA ASN A 25 -5.91 7.94 4.96
C ASN A 25 -4.87 8.46 3.95
N PRO A 26 -3.57 8.46 4.31
CA PRO A 26 -2.52 8.72 3.34
C PRO A 26 -2.40 7.59 2.31
N ALA A 27 -1.90 7.90 1.11
CA ALA A 27 -1.48 6.90 0.16
C ALA A 27 -0.14 6.29 0.63
N VAL A 28 -0.13 4.97 0.85
CA VAL A 28 1.04 4.23 1.34
C VAL A 28 1.29 3.04 0.43
N GLY A 29 2.56 2.74 0.15
CA GLY A 29 3.01 1.58 -0.59
C GLY A 29 4.03 0.76 0.20
N CYS A 30 4.08 -0.52 -0.09
CA CYS A 30 5.01 -1.46 0.53
C CYS A 30 5.57 -2.43 -0.53
N THR A 31 6.89 -2.65 -0.48
CA THR A 31 7.60 -3.67 -1.26
C THR A 31 8.23 -4.67 -0.30
N VAL A 32 8.08 -5.96 -0.56
CA VAL A 32 8.66 -7.03 0.27
C VAL A 32 9.67 -7.84 -0.54
N LEU A 33 10.86 -8.01 0.04
CA LEU A 33 11.89 -8.93 -0.45
C LEU A 33 12.06 -10.09 0.53
N ASP A 34 12.44 -11.26 0.01
CA ASP A 34 12.86 -12.36 0.89
C ASP A 34 14.25 -12.10 1.50
N ALA A 35 14.70 -13.00 2.39
CA ALA A 35 16.01 -12.92 3.03
C ALA A 35 17.19 -12.96 2.03
N GLY A 36 16.98 -13.52 0.85
CA GLY A 36 17.97 -13.55 -0.25
C GLY A 36 17.98 -12.29 -1.12
N GLY A 37 17.05 -11.34 -0.89
CA GLY A 37 16.92 -10.12 -1.68
C GLY A 37 16.07 -10.26 -2.96
N ARG A 38 15.35 -11.39 -3.14
CA ARG A 38 14.40 -11.57 -4.24
C ARG A 38 13.14 -10.76 -3.97
N LEU A 39 12.67 -9.99 -4.94
CA LEU A 39 11.38 -9.31 -4.89
C LEU A 39 10.23 -10.33 -4.83
N LEU A 40 9.40 -10.24 -3.80
CA LEU A 40 8.22 -11.10 -3.62
C LEU A 40 6.94 -10.36 -3.99
N SER A 41 6.76 -9.13 -3.54
CA SER A 41 5.52 -8.41 -3.75
C SER A 41 5.71 -6.89 -3.71
N VAL A 42 4.75 -6.19 -4.35
CA VAL A 42 4.57 -4.74 -4.25
C VAL A 42 3.08 -4.48 -4.08
N ALA A 43 2.68 -3.82 -3.01
CA ALA A 43 1.29 -3.48 -2.76
C ALA A 43 1.12 -2.05 -2.23
N ALA A 44 -0.11 -1.58 -2.18
CA ALA A 44 -0.45 -0.28 -1.63
C ALA A 44 -1.75 -0.35 -0.81
N HIS A 45 -1.92 0.60 0.09
CA HIS A 45 -3.22 0.90 0.69
C HIS A 45 -4.16 1.41 -0.40
N LYS A 46 -5.27 0.74 -0.63
CA LYS A 46 -6.17 1.03 -1.74
C LYS A 46 -7.34 1.92 -1.35
N ARG A 47 -7.84 1.72 -0.13
CA ARG A 47 -9.07 2.37 0.34
C ARG A 47 -9.13 2.38 1.86
N ALA A 48 -9.62 3.48 2.45
CA ALA A 48 -9.83 3.59 3.89
C ALA A 48 -10.78 2.50 4.42
N GLY A 49 -10.41 1.91 5.56
CA GLY A 49 -11.15 0.81 6.20
C GLY A 49 -10.75 -0.59 5.74
N PHE A 50 -9.87 -0.71 4.73
CA PHE A 50 -9.32 -1.97 4.24
C PHE A 50 -7.84 -2.11 4.59
N LEU A 51 -7.19 -3.18 4.10
CA LEU A 51 -5.80 -3.48 4.42
C LEU A 51 -4.86 -2.31 4.13
N HIS A 52 -3.95 -2.05 5.05
CA HIS A 52 -2.81 -1.19 4.81
C HIS A 52 -1.84 -1.81 3.80
N ALA A 53 -0.86 -1.03 3.35
CA ALA A 53 0.09 -1.48 2.35
C ALA A 53 0.93 -2.67 2.82
N GLU A 54 1.37 -2.65 4.09
CA GLU A 54 2.23 -3.69 4.67
C GLU A 54 1.52 -5.05 4.74
N PRO A 55 0.34 -5.21 5.38
CA PRO A 55 -0.34 -6.51 5.39
C PRO A 55 -0.77 -6.94 3.99
N SER A 56 -1.09 -6.02 3.07
CA SER A 56 -1.35 -6.37 1.67
C SER A 56 -0.12 -6.95 0.98
N ALA A 57 1.05 -6.31 1.13
CA ALA A 57 2.30 -6.80 0.56
C ALA A 57 2.75 -8.12 1.20
N ILE A 58 2.59 -8.25 2.52
CA ILE A 58 2.92 -9.48 3.27
C ILE A 58 2.07 -10.66 2.80
N LEU A 59 0.75 -10.47 2.66
CA LEU A 59 -0.14 -11.52 2.14
C LEU A 59 0.33 -12.01 0.77
N LEU A 60 0.56 -11.11 -0.17
CA LEU A 60 1.01 -11.45 -1.52
C LEU A 60 2.40 -12.11 -1.50
N ALA A 61 3.31 -11.66 -0.62
CA ALA A 61 4.62 -12.27 -0.45
C ALA A 61 4.53 -13.70 0.07
N LEU A 62 3.62 -14.00 1.01
CA LEU A 62 3.36 -15.34 1.51
C LEU A 62 2.77 -16.25 0.42
N CYS A 63 1.83 -15.72 -0.36
CA CYS A 63 1.26 -16.42 -1.52
C CYS A 63 2.34 -16.76 -2.57
N GLU A 64 3.26 -15.83 -2.86
CA GLU A 64 4.39 -16.04 -3.78
C GLU A 64 5.40 -17.07 -3.24
N LYS A 65 5.59 -17.14 -1.92
CA LYS A 65 6.52 -18.08 -1.27
C LYS A 65 5.95 -19.49 -1.15
N SER A 66 4.62 -19.64 -1.10
CA SER A 66 3.98 -20.92 -0.82
C SER A 66 2.63 -21.07 -1.49
N GLU A 67 2.56 -21.98 -2.48
CA GLU A 67 1.29 -22.37 -3.11
C GLU A 67 0.30 -22.98 -2.08
N ALA A 68 0.82 -23.69 -1.07
CA ALA A 68 0.00 -24.24 -0.01
C ALA A 68 -0.65 -23.12 0.82
N PHE A 69 0.11 -22.07 1.17
CA PHE A 69 -0.44 -20.90 1.86
C PHE A 69 -1.53 -20.23 1.03
N LEU A 70 -1.28 -19.99 -0.26
CA LEU A 70 -2.27 -19.38 -1.15
C LEU A 70 -3.56 -20.21 -1.21
N ARG A 71 -3.44 -21.51 -1.47
CA ARG A 71 -4.60 -22.41 -1.55
C ARG A 71 -5.41 -22.41 -0.27
N ASP A 72 -4.74 -22.53 0.89
CA ASP A 72 -5.40 -22.61 2.17
C ASP A 72 -6.02 -21.25 2.56
N PHE A 73 -5.35 -20.12 2.28
CA PHE A 73 -5.92 -18.79 2.46
C PHE A 73 -7.18 -18.60 1.60
N LEU A 74 -7.13 -18.93 0.31
CA LEU A 74 -8.28 -18.81 -0.59
C LEU A 74 -9.47 -19.62 -0.09
N ARG A 75 -9.24 -20.89 0.30
CA ARG A 75 -10.29 -21.76 0.85
C ARG A 75 -10.95 -21.11 2.08
N ASP A 76 -10.15 -20.72 3.06
CA ASP A 76 -10.64 -20.28 4.36
C ASP A 76 -11.26 -18.87 4.28
N TYR A 77 -10.66 -17.96 3.49
CA TYR A 77 -11.18 -16.63 3.24
C TYR A 77 -12.53 -16.68 2.51
N ASN A 78 -12.61 -17.48 1.43
CA ASN A 78 -13.84 -17.66 0.67
C ASN A 78 -14.97 -18.23 1.52
N ALA A 79 -14.65 -19.23 2.35
CA ALA A 79 -15.62 -19.84 3.25
C ALA A 79 -16.14 -18.85 4.32
N ALA A 80 -15.22 -18.07 4.90
CA ALA A 80 -15.56 -17.12 5.97
C ALA A 80 -16.34 -15.89 5.48
N LEU A 81 -15.99 -15.37 4.31
CA LEU A 81 -16.55 -14.11 3.78
C LEU A 81 -17.62 -14.30 2.69
N GLY A 82 -17.89 -15.52 2.26
CA GLY A 82 -18.89 -15.81 1.23
C GLY A 82 -18.51 -15.30 -0.16
N VAL A 83 -17.21 -15.19 -0.45
CA VAL A 83 -16.66 -14.75 -1.74
C VAL A 83 -16.06 -15.92 -2.52
N LYS A 84 -15.57 -15.69 -3.74
CA LYS A 84 -14.97 -16.73 -4.59
C LYS A 84 -13.74 -16.16 -5.28
N PHE A 85 -12.62 -16.07 -4.55
CA PHE A 85 -11.33 -15.78 -5.16
C PHE A 85 -10.65 -17.09 -5.55
N GLU A 86 -9.99 -17.11 -6.71
CA GLU A 86 -9.32 -18.28 -7.28
C GLU A 86 -7.80 -18.08 -7.44
N SER A 87 -7.30 -16.85 -7.28
CA SER A 87 -5.90 -16.52 -7.54
C SER A 87 -5.36 -15.38 -6.68
N ALA A 88 -4.04 -15.34 -6.54
CA ALA A 88 -3.34 -14.21 -5.91
C ALA A 88 -3.59 -12.88 -6.65
N ALA A 89 -3.75 -12.90 -7.97
CA ALA A 89 -4.05 -11.71 -8.75
C ALA A 89 -5.42 -11.11 -8.41
N GLU A 90 -6.41 -11.92 -8.07
CA GLU A 90 -7.70 -11.44 -7.59
C GLU A 90 -7.59 -10.85 -6.19
N LEU A 91 -6.81 -11.46 -5.30
CA LEU A 91 -6.51 -10.92 -3.97
C LEU A 91 -5.80 -9.56 -4.07
N GLU A 92 -4.82 -9.42 -5.00
CA GLU A 92 -4.14 -8.15 -5.22
C GLU A 92 -5.11 -7.03 -5.59
N ASN A 93 -6.17 -7.32 -6.33
CA ASN A 93 -7.14 -6.33 -6.80
C ASN A 93 -8.34 -6.13 -5.88
N ALA A 94 -8.57 -7.01 -4.91
CA ALA A 94 -9.71 -6.95 -4.00
C ALA A 94 -9.51 -6.00 -2.81
N ASP A 95 -10.63 -5.55 -2.26
CA ASP A 95 -10.70 -4.89 -0.96
C ASP A 95 -10.91 -5.98 0.11
N LEU A 96 -9.82 -6.50 0.66
CA LEU A 96 -9.85 -7.62 1.61
C LEU A 96 -10.25 -7.16 3.02
N GLU A 97 -10.93 -8.05 3.77
CA GLU A 97 -11.30 -7.81 5.17
C GLU A 97 -10.03 -7.80 6.05
N PRO A 98 -9.77 -6.69 6.78
CA PRO A 98 -8.48 -6.48 7.42
C PRO A 98 -8.21 -7.44 8.60
N ASN A 99 -9.20 -7.64 9.48
CA ASN A 99 -8.97 -8.41 10.71
C ASN A 99 -8.78 -9.89 10.38
N PHE A 100 -9.62 -10.46 9.51
CA PHE A 100 -9.45 -11.84 9.07
C PHE A 100 -8.06 -12.04 8.44
N THR A 101 -7.69 -11.16 7.51
CA THR A 101 -6.42 -11.30 6.79
C THR A 101 -5.22 -11.18 7.72
N TYR A 102 -5.24 -10.22 8.63
CA TYR A 102 -4.18 -10.01 9.61
C TYR A 102 -4.01 -11.22 10.54
N GLU A 103 -5.11 -11.69 11.15
CA GLU A 103 -5.09 -12.86 12.05
C GLU A 103 -4.68 -14.13 11.30
N TYR A 104 -5.17 -14.32 10.09
CA TYR A 104 -4.78 -15.46 9.26
C TYR A 104 -3.27 -15.49 8.98
N ILE A 105 -2.71 -14.33 8.61
CA ILE A 105 -1.25 -14.20 8.41
C ILE A 105 -0.52 -14.59 9.69
N LEU A 106 -0.90 -14.03 10.85
CA LEU A 106 -0.24 -14.32 12.13
C LEU A 106 -0.26 -15.79 12.52
N GLN A 107 -1.34 -16.50 12.21
CA GLN A 107 -1.53 -17.90 12.57
C GLN A 107 -0.86 -18.87 11.59
N ASN A 108 -0.69 -18.47 10.31
CA ASN A 108 -0.35 -19.40 9.23
C ASN A 108 0.94 -19.05 8.47
N HIS A 109 1.69 -18.00 8.86
CA HIS A 109 2.87 -17.53 8.09
C HIS A 109 4.05 -18.53 8.07
N GLY A 110 4.12 -19.49 8.99
CA GLY A 110 5.10 -20.58 8.97
C GLY A 110 6.58 -20.13 8.91
N ASP A 111 6.90 -18.94 9.44
CA ASP A 111 8.23 -18.31 9.32
C ASP A 111 8.74 -18.12 7.86
N LEU A 112 7.85 -18.19 6.86
CA LEU A 112 8.19 -18.06 5.42
C LEU A 112 8.87 -16.72 5.07
N LEU A 113 8.59 -15.66 5.83
CA LEU A 113 9.18 -14.33 5.66
C LEU A 113 10.22 -13.99 6.73
N LYS A 114 10.69 -14.97 7.52
CA LYS A 114 11.77 -14.73 8.47
C LYS A 114 13.02 -14.21 7.76
N GLY A 115 13.57 -13.10 8.25
CA GLY A 115 14.73 -12.44 7.66
C GLY A 115 14.44 -11.60 6.40
N ALA A 116 13.17 -11.47 6.01
CA ALA A 116 12.73 -10.63 4.90
C ALA A 116 13.02 -9.15 5.13
N LYS A 117 12.93 -8.34 4.06
CA LYS A 117 13.02 -6.88 4.09
C LYS A 117 11.74 -6.25 3.58
N ALA A 118 11.34 -5.14 4.20
CA ALA A 118 10.22 -4.32 3.73
C ALA A 118 10.67 -2.89 3.43
N TYR A 119 10.17 -2.33 2.34
CA TYR A 119 10.32 -0.92 1.96
C TYR A 119 8.95 -0.27 2.05
N VAL A 120 8.79 0.70 2.93
CA VAL A 120 7.49 1.33 3.20
C VAL A 120 7.60 2.84 3.01
N THR A 121 6.65 3.41 2.28
CA THR A 121 6.70 4.84 1.93
C THR A 121 6.42 5.77 3.11
N LEU A 122 5.73 5.27 4.14
CA LEU A 122 5.43 5.96 5.39
C LEU A 122 5.70 5.01 6.56
N GLU A 123 6.08 5.53 7.72
CA GLU A 123 6.33 4.75 8.92
C GLU A 123 5.14 3.82 9.24
N PRO A 124 5.38 2.51 9.45
CA PRO A 124 4.34 1.56 9.83
C PRO A 124 3.63 1.99 11.11
N CYS A 125 2.30 1.97 11.11
CA CYS A 125 1.52 2.43 12.27
C CYS A 125 1.77 1.58 13.52
N ALA A 126 1.77 2.26 14.71
CA ALA A 126 1.97 1.67 16.03
C ALA A 126 0.67 1.40 16.78
N HIS A 127 -0.44 2.05 16.40
CA HIS A 127 -1.70 1.98 17.12
C HIS A 127 -2.70 1.06 16.45
N ARG A 128 -3.60 0.50 17.25
CA ARG A 128 -4.77 -0.24 16.75
C ARG A 128 -5.89 0.75 16.43
N GLY A 129 -6.09 1.02 15.14
CA GLY A 129 -7.23 1.77 14.65
C GLY A 129 -8.38 0.83 14.21
N LYS A 130 -8.92 1.06 13.01
CA LYS A 130 -9.86 0.14 12.36
C LYS A 130 -9.18 -1.15 11.92
N THR A 131 -7.86 -1.12 11.78
CA THR A 131 -7.00 -2.25 11.43
C THR A 131 -5.96 -2.47 12.53
N PRO A 132 -5.42 -3.70 12.69
CA PRO A 132 -4.32 -3.97 13.60
C PRO A 132 -3.01 -3.25 13.18
N PRO A 133 -2.07 -3.00 14.14
CA PRO A 133 -0.85 -2.23 13.88
C PRO A 133 0.12 -2.95 12.92
N CYS A 134 0.59 -2.24 11.88
CA CYS A 134 1.50 -2.81 10.90
C CYS A 134 2.90 -3.12 11.47
N ALA A 135 3.39 -2.30 12.41
CA ALA A 135 4.67 -2.53 13.06
C ALA A 135 4.70 -3.84 13.87
N GLU A 136 3.58 -4.18 14.53
CA GLU A 136 3.46 -5.46 15.25
C GLU A 136 3.51 -6.64 14.27
N LEU A 137 2.81 -6.56 13.12
CA LEU A 137 2.82 -7.62 12.12
C LEU A 137 4.23 -7.91 11.62
N LEU A 138 4.96 -6.87 11.20
CA LEU A 138 6.34 -6.99 10.74
C LEU A 138 7.26 -7.62 11.81
N SER A 139 7.07 -7.24 13.08
CA SER A 139 7.82 -7.79 14.20
C SER A 139 7.52 -9.28 14.44
N ARG A 140 6.26 -9.66 14.42
CA ARG A 140 5.80 -11.04 14.62
C ARG A 140 6.29 -11.97 13.51
N LEU A 141 6.40 -11.48 12.28
CA LEU A 141 6.92 -12.23 11.14
C LEU A 141 8.46 -12.24 11.08
N LYS A 142 9.16 -11.63 12.04
CA LYS A 142 10.63 -11.63 12.18
C LYS A 142 11.35 -11.10 10.94
N PHE A 143 10.88 -9.96 10.43
CA PHE A 143 11.61 -9.24 9.39
C PHE A 143 13.01 -8.86 9.90
N ALA A 144 14.02 -8.85 9.03
CA ALA A 144 15.36 -8.44 9.40
C ALA A 144 15.55 -6.92 9.31
N GLU A 145 14.90 -6.30 8.33
CA GLU A 145 15.10 -4.88 8.04
C GLU A 145 13.82 -4.25 7.50
N VAL A 146 13.51 -3.04 7.96
CA VAL A 146 12.44 -2.20 7.43
C VAL A 146 13.03 -0.85 7.02
N ILE A 147 12.88 -0.53 5.73
CA ILE A 147 13.35 0.71 5.13
C ILE A 147 12.14 1.63 4.96
N ILE A 148 12.20 2.81 5.55
CA ILE A 148 11.11 3.77 5.63
C ILE A 148 11.52 5.01 4.83
N ALA A 149 10.66 5.44 3.87
CA ALA A 149 10.95 6.66 3.14
C ALA A 149 10.70 7.91 3.99
N ARG A 150 9.62 7.89 4.80
CA ARG A 150 9.21 9.03 5.63
C ARG A 150 8.68 8.55 6.99
N GLY A 151 9.13 9.21 8.09
CA GLY A 151 8.51 9.07 9.41
C GLY A 151 7.10 9.67 9.43
N ASP A 152 6.21 9.13 10.26
CA ASP A 152 4.88 9.69 10.47
C ASP A 152 4.93 10.77 11.56
N GLU A 153 4.52 11.99 11.20
CA GLU A 153 4.46 13.13 12.12
C GLU A 153 3.19 13.14 12.99
N ASN A 154 2.24 12.25 12.69
CA ASN A 154 1.02 12.11 13.48
C ASN A 154 1.34 11.38 14.79
N ALA A 155 1.23 12.09 15.91
CA ALA A 155 1.51 11.55 17.25
C ALA A 155 0.71 10.29 17.62
N VAL A 156 -0.43 10.06 16.97
CA VAL A 156 -1.27 8.86 17.20
C VAL A 156 -0.76 7.66 16.39
N ALA A 157 -0.25 7.89 15.19
CA ALA A 157 0.17 6.82 14.27
C ALA A 157 1.67 6.49 14.37
N SER A 158 2.50 7.46 14.77
CA SER A 158 3.95 7.32 14.93
C SER A 158 4.34 6.32 16.02
N GLY A 159 5.62 5.95 16.06
CA GLY A 159 6.18 5.02 17.04
C GLY A 159 6.35 3.60 16.53
N GLY A 160 5.95 3.32 15.28
CA GLY A 160 6.15 2.01 14.68
C GLY A 160 7.62 1.64 14.53
N ALA A 161 8.47 2.61 14.22
CA ALA A 161 9.91 2.41 14.13
C ALA A 161 10.52 1.98 15.47
N GLU A 162 10.04 2.49 16.58
CA GLU A 162 10.51 2.11 17.92
C GLU A 162 10.07 0.68 18.29
N ILE A 163 8.86 0.28 17.91
CA ILE A 163 8.37 -1.11 18.05
C ILE A 163 9.29 -2.06 17.25
N LEU A 164 9.59 -1.71 15.99
CA LEU A 164 10.46 -2.51 15.14
C LEU A 164 11.87 -2.64 15.73
N LYS A 165 12.50 -1.54 16.13
CA LYS A 165 13.83 -1.53 16.76
C LYS A 165 13.87 -2.35 18.06
N SER A 166 12.87 -2.20 18.92
CA SER A 166 12.77 -2.95 20.18
C SER A 166 12.58 -4.45 19.96
N SER A 167 12.05 -4.83 18.80
CA SER A 167 11.93 -6.22 18.36
C SER A 167 13.17 -6.77 17.65
N GLY A 168 14.27 -5.98 17.59
CA GLY A 168 15.53 -6.36 16.97
C GLY A 168 15.57 -6.21 15.44
N ILE A 169 14.62 -5.50 14.85
CA ILE A 169 14.57 -5.22 13.40
C ILE A 169 15.41 -3.99 13.10
N SER A 170 16.29 -4.07 12.08
CA SER A 170 17.02 -2.93 11.57
C SER A 170 16.06 -1.95 10.89
N VAL A 171 16.12 -0.67 11.24
CA VAL A 171 15.28 0.38 10.65
C VAL A 171 16.15 1.45 10.02
N LYS A 172 15.93 1.71 8.74
CA LYS A 172 16.53 2.80 7.98
C LYS A 172 15.47 3.81 7.58
N PHE A 173 15.83 5.09 7.53
CA PHE A 173 14.95 6.18 7.12
C PHE A 173 15.48 6.93 5.90
N ASP A 174 14.63 7.76 5.34
CA ASP A 174 14.93 8.80 4.35
C ASP A 174 15.35 8.29 2.96
N VAL A 175 15.04 7.03 2.64
CA VAL A 175 15.24 6.52 1.28
C VAL A 175 14.14 7.06 0.37
N LEU A 176 14.51 7.91 -0.60
CA LEU A 176 13.60 8.67 -1.47
C LEU A 176 12.61 9.55 -0.70
N ARG A 177 13.02 10.12 0.45
CA ARG A 177 12.19 10.97 1.31
C ARG A 177 11.39 12.02 0.56
N ARG A 178 12.02 12.77 -0.34
CA ARG A 178 11.36 13.82 -1.10
C ARG A 178 10.17 13.29 -1.92
N LYS A 179 10.31 12.13 -2.56
CA LYS A 179 9.21 11.51 -3.31
C LYS A 179 8.09 11.01 -2.40
N ALA A 180 8.42 10.57 -1.20
CA ALA A 180 7.43 10.19 -0.21
C ALA A 180 6.71 11.42 0.37
N ASP A 181 7.41 12.55 0.55
CA ASP A 181 6.79 13.83 0.94
C ASP A 181 5.76 14.28 -0.11
N GLU A 182 6.10 14.24 -1.41
CA GLU A 182 5.19 14.53 -2.51
C GLU A 182 3.95 13.60 -2.52
N LEU A 183 4.13 12.31 -2.18
CA LEU A 183 3.06 11.33 -2.09
C LEU A 183 2.10 11.63 -0.93
N VAL A 184 2.59 12.07 0.21
CA VAL A 184 1.78 12.31 1.42
C VAL A 184 1.20 13.72 1.48
N GLU A 185 1.72 14.67 0.70
CA GLU A 185 1.33 16.10 0.73
C GLU A 185 -0.18 16.33 0.61
N PRO A 186 -0.95 15.67 -0.27
CA PRO A 186 -2.41 15.85 -0.32
C PRO A 186 -3.10 15.52 1.00
N PHE A 187 -2.68 14.45 1.67
CA PHE A 187 -3.21 14.05 2.98
C PHE A 187 -2.88 15.09 4.06
N LEU A 188 -1.64 15.57 4.12
CA LEU A 188 -1.21 16.59 5.08
C LEU A 188 -1.93 17.93 4.85
N THR A 189 -2.11 18.32 3.59
CA THR A 189 -2.85 19.53 3.22
C THR A 189 -4.30 19.44 3.67
N TRP A 190 -4.95 18.30 3.43
CA TRP A 190 -6.30 18.04 3.89
C TRP A 190 -6.43 18.09 5.43
N GLN A 191 -5.49 17.52 6.16
CA GLN A 191 -5.50 17.58 7.64
C GLN A 191 -5.42 19.01 8.20
N ARG A 192 -4.80 19.93 7.44
CA ARG A 192 -4.67 21.36 7.82
C ARG A 192 -5.88 22.21 7.40
N GLY A 193 -6.73 21.69 6.52
CA GLY A 193 -7.88 22.40 5.98
C GLY A 193 -8.44 21.75 4.72
N ASN A 194 -9.00 22.57 3.83
CA ASN A 194 -9.56 22.09 2.58
C ASN A 194 -8.44 21.73 1.59
N PHE A 195 -8.56 20.60 0.94
CA PHE A 195 -7.70 20.18 -0.16
C PHE A 195 -8.48 20.27 -1.48
N SER A 196 -7.93 21.00 -2.44
CA SER A 196 -8.51 21.12 -3.79
C SER A 196 -7.51 20.62 -4.83
N PHE A 197 -7.98 19.89 -5.83
CA PHE A 197 -7.15 19.41 -6.91
C PHE A 197 -7.84 19.53 -8.26
N PHE A 198 -7.05 19.63 -9.32
CA PHE A 198 -7.53 19.65 -10.69
C PHE A 198 -7.13 18.39 -11.42
N LYS A 199 -8.08 17.80 -12.15
CA LYS A 199 -7.81 16.72 -13.10
C LYS A 199 -8.10 17.23 -14.52
N LEU A 200 -7.05 17.35 -15.32
CA LEU A 200 -7.15 17.81 -16.71
C LEU A 200 -6.67 16.70 -17.65
N ALA A 201 -7.38 16.52 -18.76
CA ALA A 201 -6.91 15.73 -19.89
C ALA A 201 -6.39 16.69 -20.96
N LEU A 202 -5.08 16.70 -21.17
CA LEU A 202 -4.40 17.58 -22.11
C LEU A 202 -3.64 16.76 -23.16
N SER A 203 -3.55 17.31 -24.37
CA SER A 203 -2.58 16.85 -25.38
C SER A 203 -1.15 17.24 -24.98
N ALA A 204 -0.15 16.69 -25.64
CA ALA A 204 1.26 16.99 -25.36
C ALA A 204 1.63 18.47 -25.46
N ASN A 205 0.88 19.25 -26.25
CA ASN A 205 1.03 20.70 -26.40
C ASN A 205 0.06 21.51 -25.50
N GLY A 206 -0.56 20.88 -24.48
CA GLY A 206 -1.36 21.57 -23.46
C GLY A 206 -2.80 21.91 -23.87
N VAL A 207 -3.32 21.38 -24.97
CA VAL A 207 -4.68 21.67 -25.44
C VAL A 207 -5.68 20.71 -24.77
N ALA A 208 -6.70 21.26 -24.12
CA ALA A 208 -7.73 20.48 -23.41
C ALA A 208 -8.78 19.86 -24.36
N VAL A 209 -9.10 20.54 -25.46
CA VAL A 209 -10.05 20.07 -26.48
C VAL A 209 -9.36 20.12 -27.83
N GLY A 210 -9.18 18.96 -28.44
CA GLY A 210 -8.60 18.82 -29.77
C GLY A 210 -9.66 18.90 -30.87
N THR A 211 -9.19 19.05 -32.10
CA THR A 211 -9.99 18.92 -33.34
C THR A 211 -10.26 17.45 -33.68
N ALA A 212 -10.04 16.51 -32.75
CA ALA A 212 -10.23 15.09 -32.96
C ALA A 212 -11.68 14.76 -33.29
N GLN A 213 -11.90 13.95 -34.31
CA GLN A 213 -13.22 13.46 -34.71
C GLN A 213 -13.90 12.61 -33.62
N SER A 214 -13.13 12.07 -32.67
CA SER A 214 -13.63 11.30 -31.54
C SER A 214 -13.74 12.14 -30.28
N LYS A 215 -14.91 12.14 -29.65
CA LYS A 215 -15.12 12.74 -28.31
C LYS A 215 -14.42 11.97 -27.20
N ILE A 216 -13.94 10.74 -27.45
CA ILE A 216 -13.28 9.87 -26.47
C ILE A 216 -11.80 9.79 -26.82
N ILE A 217 -10.97 10.54 -26.09
CA ILE A 217 -9.52 10.62 -26.30
C ILE A 217 -8.68 9.82 -25.28
N SER A 218 -9.34 9.22 -24.28
CA SER A 218 -8.67 8.44 -23.23
C SER A 218 -9.20 7.00 -23.20
N ASN A 219 -8.33 6.05 -22.79
CA ASN A 219 -8.69 4.66 -22.66
C ASN A 219 -9.65 4.41 -21.46
N LEU A 220 -10.17 3.20 -21.37
CA LEU A 220 -11.13 2.82 -20.31
C LEU A 220 -10.50 2.97 -18.91
N ALA A 221 -9.24 2.55 -18.71
CA ALA A 221 -8.56 2.64 -17.42
C ALA A 221 -8.44 4.09 -16.93
N SER A 222 -8.04 5.03 -17.80
CA SER A 222 -7.96 6.47 -17.46
C SER A 222 -9.33 7.06 -17.12
N ARG A 223 -10.38 6.64 -17.82
CA ARG A 223 -11.76 7.10 -17.52
C ARG A 223 -12.25 6.55 -16.19
N THR A 224 -12.03 5.25 -15.93
CA THR A 224 -12.38 4.62 -14.65
C THR A 224 -11.67 5.30 -13.49
N HIS A 225 -10.36 5.56 -13.62
CA HIS A 225 -9.59 6.29 -12.61
C HIS A 225 -10.15 7.72 -12.38
N SER A 226 -10.51 8.43 -13.46
CA SER A 226 -11.13 9.75 -13.34
C SER A 226 -12.49 9.73 -12.63
N HIS A 227 -13.29 8.68 -12.83
CA HIS A 227 -14.55 8.51 -12.09
C HIS A 227 -14.30 8.22 -10.61
N ARG A 228 -13.31 7.38 -10.28
CA ARG A 228 -12.92 7.13 -8.89
C ARG A 228 -12.48 8.42 -8.18
N LEU A 229 -11.68 9.27 -8.84
CA LEU A 229 -11.28 10.57 -8.27
C LEU A 229 -12.49 11.48 -8.00
N ARG A 230 -13.47 11.52 -8.91
CA ARG A 230 -14.71 12.29 -8.70
C ARG A 230 -15.51 11.76 -7.51
N SER A 231 -15.59 10.44 -7.34
CA SER A 231 -16.33 9.86 -6.20
C SER A 231 -15.64 10.07 -4.86
N ALA A 232 -14.35 10.42 -4.85
CA ALA A 232 -13.60 10.77 -3.64
C ALA A 232 -13.71 12.24 -3.25
N ALA A 233 -14.23 13.12 -4.14
CA ALA A 233 -14.39 14.54 -3.86
C ALA A 233 -15.76 14.82 -3.20
N GLU A 234 -15.77 15.69 -2.20
CA GLU A 234 -17.01 16.16 -1.55
C GLU A 234 -17.78 17.18 -2.44
N LEU A 235 -17.03 17.98 -3.21
CA LEU A 235 -17.56 18.96 -4.14
C LEU A 235 -16.90 18.83 -5.50
N LEU A 236 -17.71 18.78 -6.56
CA LEU A 236 -17.27 18.83 -7.95
C LEU A 236 -17.72 20.15 -8.59
N VAL A 237 -16.80 20.82 -9.25
CA VAL A 237 -17.03 22.05 -10.01
C VAL A 237 -16.75 21.82 -11.50
#